data_5f48290ed33ab3603157c10694bfe00b
#
_entry.id   5f48290ed33ab3603157c10694bfe00b
#
_cell.length_a   1.000
_cell.length_b   1.000
_cell.length_c   1.000
_cell.angle_alpha   90.00
_cell.angle_beta   90.00
_cell.angle_gamma   90.00
#
_symmetry.space_group_name_H-M   'P 1'
#
loop_
_entity.id
_entity.type
_entity.pdbx_description
1 polymer ?
#
loop_
_entity_poly.entity_id
_entity_poly.type
_entity_poly.pdbx_seq_one_letter_code
_entity_poly.pdbx_strand_id
1 'polypeptide(L)'
;DELFDVKIRGNLVEGPIEVAECDETQEHFVYHTWHCSAYERKLCDRGLCYYIPMVFHNNAAYYKYFLNVNVVMVSVSPMDKHGYFNYSVNTGVAGPIVQNADVVIVEVNEHMPKIHGGYGECIHVSEVDYIVEGKHEPFTTGKPYVPSEIDRKIAQNLLPYICDGATLQLGIGSMPNALGELIAETDRKDLGMHTELCSDAYLHLYKAGKLTNKKKTIDRGKGVF
;
A
#
# COMPACT_ATOMS: atom_id res chain seq x y z
N ASP A 1 26.39 24.30 1.45
CA ASP A 1 26.62 23.11 0.60
C ASP A 1 25.31 22.82 -0.10
N GLU A 2 25.31 22.87 -1.42
CA GLU A 2 24.10 22.61 -2.22
C GLU A 2 23.98 21.11 -2.47
N LEU A 3 22.75 20.58 -2.32
CA LEU A 3 22.44 19.22 -2.73
C LEU A 3 22.49 19.14 -4.26
N PHE A 4 23.19 18.15 -4.79
CA PHE A 4 23.39 18.00 -6.22
C PHE A 4 23.26 16.52 -6.63
N ASP A 5 22.61 16.25 -7.76
CA ASP A 5 22.38 14.90 -8.31
C ASP A 5 21.70 13.92 -7.32
N VAL A 6 20.73 14.41 -6.54
CA VAL A 6 19.98 13.61 -5.59
C VAL A 6 18.91 12.78 -6.31
N LYS A 7 19.03 11.47 -6.25
CA LYS A 7 18.06 10.55 -6.87
C LYS A 7 16.99 10.13 -5.86
N ILE A 8 15.77 10.57 -6.11
CA ILE A 8 14.62 10.28 -5.25
C ILE A 8 13.79 9.18 -5.89
N ARG A 9 13.37 8.21 -5.09
CA ARG A 9 12.53 7.09 -5.52
C ARG A 9 11.27 7.00 -4.67
N GLY A 10 10.14 6.99 -5.35
CA GLY A 10 8.83 6.79 -4.75
C GLY A 10 7.96 5.91 -5.62
N ASN A 11 6.72 5.74 -5.24
CA ASN A 11 5.70 5.05 -6.02
C ASN A 11 4.31 5.39 -5.51
N LEU A 12 3.35 5.44 -6.42
CA LEU A 12 1.94 5.72 -6.14
C LEU A 12 1.71 6.98 -5.30
N VAL A 13 2.52 8.02 -5.51
CA VAL A 13 2.34 9.30 -4.84
C VAL A 13 1.19 10.06 -5.49
N GLU A 14 0.15 10.38 -4.72
CA GLU A 14 -1.09 11.00 -5.24
C GLU A 14 -1.10 12.53 -5.17
N GLY A 15 -0.16 13.12 -4.47
CA GLY A 15 -0.06 14.56 -4.25
C GLY A 15 1.17 15.19 -4.91
N PRO A 16 1.31 16.52 -4.80
CA PRO A 16 2.49 17.22 -5.28
C PRO A 16 3.79 16.65 -4.70
N ILE A 17 4.76 16.44 -5.56
CA ILE A 17 6.12 16.04 -5.20
C ILE A 17 7.00 17.27 -5.32
N GLU A 18 7.14 18.00 -4.22
CA GLU A 18 7.78 19.31 -4.17
C GLU A 18 9.19 19.31 -4.80
N VAL A 19 9.98 18.28 -4.56
CA VAL A 19 11.33 18.16 -5.14
C VAL A 19 11.32 18.04 -6.67
N ALA A 20 10.25 17.55 -7.28
CA ALA A 20 10.09 17.51 -8.74
C ALA A 20 9.49 18.80 -9.28
N GLU A 21 8.63 19.46 -8.50
CA GLU A 21 7.97 20.70 -8.93
C GLU A 21 8.86 21.92 -8.78
N CYS A 22 9.76 21.96 -7.79
CA CYS A 22 10.65 23.11 -7.55
C CYS A 22 11.93 23.09 -8.39
N ASP A 23 12.27 21.97 -9.01
CA ASP A 23 13.50 21.80 -9.80
C ASP A 23 13.18 21.22 -11.19
N GLU A 24 12.48 22.01 -12.02
CA GLU A 24 12.09 21.59 -13.37
C GLU A 24 13.30 21.34 -14.29
N THR A 25 14.46 21.86 -13.96
CA THR A 25 15.72 21.64 -14.71
C THR A 25 16.42 20.35 -14.32
N GLN A 26 16.03 19.76 -13.19
CA GLN A 26 16.61 18.54 -12.61
C GLN A 26 18.11 18.65 -12.34
N GLU A 27 18.57 19.84 -11.96
CA GLU A 27 19.97 20.09 -11.60
C GLU A 27 20.30 19.51 -10.20
N HIS A 28 19.32 19.51 -9.29
CA HIS A 28 19.50 19.06 -7.92
C HIS A 28 18.82 17.71 -7.66
N PHE A 29 17.59 17.52 -8.16
CA PHE A 29 16.74 16.37 -7.85
C PHE A 29 16.28 15.66 -9.11
N VAL A 30 16.41 14.34 -9.13
CA VAL A 30 15.89 13.48 -10.20
C VAL A 30 14.92 12.47 -9.59
N TYR A 31 13.63 12.59 -9.96
CA TYR A 31 12.59 11.74 -9.41
C TYR A 31 12.33 10.51 -10.27
N HIS A 32 12.25 9.36 -9.62
CA HIS A 32 11.99 8.06 -10.25
C HIS A 32 10.80 7.38 -9.58
N THR A 33 9.97 6.72 -10.38
CA THR A 33 8.89 5.86 -9.89
C THR A 33 8.89 4.52 -10.63
N TRP A 34 8.44 3.48 -9.96
CA TRP A 34 8.23 2.17 -10.58
C TRP A 34 6.74 1.78 -10.64
N HIS A 35 5.86 2.59 -10.07
CA HIS A 35 4.41 2.41 -10.13
C HIS A 35 3.73 3.78 -10.14
N CYS A 36 3.41 4.27 -11.33
CA CYS A 36 2.88 5.62 -11.50
C CYS A 36 1.44 5.76 -11.02
N SER A 37 1.21 6.69 -10.11
CA SER A 37 -0.11 7.28 -9.85
C SER A 37 -0.59 8.13 -11.04
N ALA A 38 -1.81 8.64 -10.95
CA ALA A 38 -2.32 9.61 -11.93
C ALA A 38 -1.51 10.92 -11.95
N TYR A 39 -0.99 11.33 -10.78
CA TYR A 39 -0.14 12.50 -10.66
C TYR A 39 1.26 12.26 -11.26
N GLU A 40 1.89 11.14 -10.91
CA GLU A 40 3.22 10.79 -11.43
C GLU A 40 3.23 10.61 -12.96
N ARG A 41 2.13 10.12 -13.56
CA ARG A 41 2.00 10.08 -15.04
C ARG A 41 2.09 11.48 -15.66
N LYS A 42 1.46 12.47 -15.03
CA LYS A 42 1.57 13.88 -15.50
C LYS A 42 2.98 14.44 -15.36
N LEU A 43 3.71 14.04 -14.31
CA LEU A 43 5.13 14.38 -14.17
C LEU A 43 5.98 13.71 -15.26
N CYS A 44 5.71 12.44 -15.59
CA CYS A 44 6.38 11.76 -16.71
C CYS A 44 6.13 12.47 -18.04
N ASP A 45 4.87 12.90 -18.30
CA ASP A 45 4.53 13.64 -19.52
C ASP A 45 5.25 14.98 -19.61
N ARG A 46 5.60 15.61 -18.47
CA ARG A 46 6.39 16.83 -18.38
C ARG A 46 7.89 16.58 -18.40
N GLY A 47 8.35 15.33 -18.39
CA GLY A 47 9.78 14.97 -18.31
C GLY A 47 10.38 15.11 -16.90
N LEU A 48 9.58 15.25 -15.86
CA LEU A 48 10.00 15.47 -14.47
C LEU A 48 10.02 14.19 -13.61
N CYS A 49 9.67 13.05 -14.20
CA CYS A 49 9.67 11.76 -13.54
C CYS A 49 10.13 10.67 -14.50
N TYR A 50 11.02 9.81 -14.05
CA TYR A 50 11.50 8.68 -14.81
C TYR A 50 10.83 7.40 -14.32
N TYR A 51 10.10 6.74 -15.22
CA TYR A 51 9.48 5.45 -14.93
C TYR A 51 10.49 4.31 -15.06
N ILE A 52 10.62 3.51 -14.02
CA ILE A 52 11.46 2.32 -13.99
C ILE A 52 10.54 1.10 -14.02
N PRO A 53 10.37 0.41 -15.16
CA PRO A 53 9.50 -0.76 -15.24
C PRO A 53 10.01 -1.88 -14.33
N MET A 54 9.17 -2.31 -13.40
CA MET A 54 9.52 -3.31 -12.40
C MET A 54 8.30 -4.13 -12.03
N VAL A 55 8.48 -5.44 -11.85
CA VAL A 55 7.44 -6.31 -11.29
C VAL A 55 7.50 -6.22 -9.77
N PHE A 56 6.35 -6.03 -9.11
CA PHE A 56 6.27 -5.78 -7.67
C PHE A 56 7.08 -6.78 -6.83
N HIS A 57 6.93 -8.09 -7.07
CA HIS A 57 7.64 -9.11 -6.30
C HIS A 57 9.16 -9.11 -6.49
N ASN A 58 9.70 -8.46 -7.51
CA ASN A 58 11.13 -8.29 -7.72
C ASN A 58 11.69 -7.05 -7.01
N ASN A 59 10.83 -6.17 -6.49
CA ASN A 59 11.21 -4.89 -5.92
C ASN A 59 12.22 -5.05 -4.78
N ALA A 60 11.96 -5.96 -3.84
CA ALA A 60 12.87 -6.24 -2.72
C ALA A 60 14.27 -6.66 -3.20
N ALA A 61 14.35 -7.53 -4.21
CA ALA A 61 15.62 -7.95 -4.80
C ALA A 61 16.33 -6.79 -5.53
N TYR A 62 15.55 -5.93 -6.16
CA TYR A 62 16.08 -4.75 -6.86
C TYR A 62 16.75 -3.79 -5.88
N TYR A 63 16.10 -3.45 -4.77
CA TYR A 63 16.67 -2.62 -3.71
C TYR A 63 17.86 -3.31 -3.03
N LYS A 64 17.81 -4.61 -2.85
CA LYS A 64 18.90 -5.34 -2.17
C LYS A 64 20.17 -5.48 -3.01
N TYR A 65 20.05 -5.65 -4.33
CA TYR A 65 21.19 -6.06 -5.16
C TYR A 65 21.63 -5.03 -6.22
N PHE A 66 20.75 -4.09 -6.59
CA PHE A 66 21.01 -3.22 -7.73
C PHE A 66 20.87 -1.73 -7.43
N LEU A 67 20.14 -1.37 -6.38
CA LEU A 67 19.96 0.02 -6.00
C LEU A 67 20.69 0.30 -4.69
N ASN A 68 21.53 1.31 -4.71
CA ASN A 68 22.10 1.85 -3.48
C ASN A 68 21.10 2.83 -2.86
N VAL A 69 20.76 2.63 -1.59
CA VAL A 69 19.87 3.52 -0.83
C VAL A 69 20.69 4.16 0.28
N ASN A 70 21.00 5.44 0.14
CA ASN A 70 21.71 6.17 1.19
C ASN A 70 20.77 6.56 2.32
N VAL A 71 19.58 7.07 1.99
CA VAL A 71 18.61 7.52 2.98
C VAL A 71 17.24 6.90 2.64
N VAL A 72 16.59 6.31 3.62
CA VAL A 72 15.19 5.92 3.55
C VAL A 72 14.37 6.80 4.48
N MET A 73 13.23 7.28 3.97
CA MET A 73 12.21 7.97 4.75
C MET A 73 10.91 7.17 4.66
N VAL A 74 10.36 6.78 5.80
CA VAL A 74 9.14 5.98 5.85
C VAL A 74 8.20 6.47 6.94
N SER A 75 6.92 6.63 6.60
CA SER A 75 5.89 6.98 7.58
C SER A 75 5.46 5.72 8.33
N VAL A 76 5.32 5.84 9.65
CA VAL A 76 5.05 4.74 10.59
C VAL A 76 3.99 5.13 11.62
N SER A 77 3.37 4.12 12.26
CA SER A 77 2.49 4.36 13.41
C SER A 77 3.30 4.82 14.64
N PRO A 78 2.65 5.38 15.67
CA PRO A 78 3.30 5.67 16.95
C PRO A 78 4.01 4.43 17.53
N MET A 79 5.15 4.68 18.18
CA MET A 79 5.96 3.65 18.83
C MET A 79 5.17 2.94 19.93
N ASP A 80 5.27 1.63 19.98
CA ASP A 80 4.67 0.87 21.08
C ASP A 80 5.57 0.86 22.34
N LYS A 81 5.03 0.29 23.44
CA LYS A 81 5.73 0.20 24.72
C LYS A 81 7.01 -0.68 24.70
N HIS A 82 7.24 -1.39 23.63
CA HIS A 82 8.40 -2.24 23.44
C HIS A 82 9.45 -1.63 22.50
N GLY A 83 9.22 -0.40 22.03
CA GLY A 83 10.13 0.31 21.14
C GLY A 83 9.94 0.00 19.65
N TYR A 84 8.80 -0.53 19.25
CA TYR A 84 8.53 -0.85 17.85
C TYR A 84 7.59 0.17 17.21
N PHE A 85 7.98 0.62 16.01
CA PHE A 85 7.13 1.32 15.07
C PHE A 85 6.55 0.32 14.07
N ASN A 86 5.27 0.46 13.73
CA ASN A 86 4.62 -0.39 12.72
C ASN A 86 4.60 0.34 11.38
N TYR A 87 4.98 -0.33 10.30
CA TYR A 87 4.95 0.26 8.95
C TYR A 87 3.53 0.53 8.43
N SER A 88 2.53 -0.02 9.11
CA SER A 88 1.12 0.20 8.75
C SER A 88 0.87 -0.17 7.28
N VAL A 89 0.28 0.72 6.51
CA VAL A 89 -0.02 0.53 5.08
C VAL A 89 1.23 0.53 4.18
N ASN A 90 2.39 0.85 4.72
CA ASN A 90 3.67 0.90 3.97
C ASN A 90 4.47 -0.39 4.05
N THR A 91 3.92 -1.48 4.59
CA THR A 91 4.66 -2.73 4.84
C THR A 91 5.30 -3.32 3.58
N GLY A 92 4.65 -3.25 2.43
CA GLY A 92 5.00 -3.87 1.15
C GLY A 92 6.49 -4.13 0.91
N VAL A 93 7.29 -3.09 0.68
CA VAL A 93 8.73 -3.18 0.42
C VAL A 93 9.57 -2.40 1.44
N ALA A 94 8.96 -1.84 2.49
CA ALA A 94 9.66 -1.00 3.46
C ALA A 94 10.81 -1.76 4.14
N GLY A 95 10.58 -2.98 4.63
CA GLY A 95 11.60 -3.77 5.32
C GLY A 95 12.88 -3.97 4.50
N PRO A 96 12.83 -4.50 3.28
CA PRO A 96 14.01 -4.63 2.41
C PRO A 96 14.72 -3.32 2.09
N ILE A 97 14.01 -2.22 1.96
CA ILE A 97 14.62 -0.90 1.71
C ILE A 97 15.35 -0.42 2.96
N VAL A 98 14.69 -0.46 4.11
CA VAL A 98 15.27 -0.07 5.41
C VAL A 98 16.53 -0.86 5.73
N GLN A 99 16.53 -2.19 5.51
CA GLN A 99 17.68 -3.05 5.76
C GLN A 99 18.90 -2.75 4.89
N ASN A 100 18.73 -2.02 3.78
CA ASN A 100 19.81 -1.68 2.86
C ASN A 100 20.13 -0.18 2.84
N ALA A 101 19.50 0.62 3.67
CA ALA A 101 19.76 2.05 3.78
C ALA A 101 20.92 2.34 4.74
N ASP A 102 21.70 3.38 4.42
CA ASP A 102 22.77 3.88 5.29
C ASP A 102 22.18 4.71 6.45
N VAL A 103 21.07 5.41 6.19
CA VAL A 103 20.36 6.26 7.16
C VAL A 103 18.87 5.98 7.10
N VAL A 104 18.27 5.73 8.25
CA VAL A 104 16.85 5.43 8.41
C VAL A 104 16.14 6.57 9.14
N ILE A 105 15.20 7.22 8.48
CA ILE A 105 14.35 8.28 9.03
C ILE A 105 12.92 7.77 9.08
N VAL A 106 12.31 7.78 10.27
CA VAL A 106 10.88 7.48 10.42
C VAL A 106 10.09 8.74 10.70
N GLU A 107 9.00 8.93 9.98
CA GLU A 107 8.01 9.96 10.23
C GLU A 107 6.83 9.33 10.99
N VAL A 108 6.66 9.73 12.24
CA VAL A 108 5.59 9.19 13.09
C VAL A 108 4.28 9.90 12.79
N ASN A 109 3.31 9.14 12.27
CA ASN A 109 1.97 9.65 11.98
C ASN A 109 0.96 9.00 12.95
N GLU A 110 0.36 9.82 13.81
CA GLU A 110 -0.59 9.40 14.84
C GLU A 110 -1.90 8.83 14.30
N HIS A 111 -2.21 9.08 13.04
CA HIS A 111 -3.40 8.57 12.35
C HIS A 111 -3.18 7.25 11.62
N MET A 112 -1.91 6.78 11.53
CA MET A 112 -1.61 5.51 10.90
C MET A 112 -2.06 4.33 11.76
N PRO A 113 -2.92 3.43 11.24
CA PRO A 113 -3.37 2.26 11.98
C PRO A 113 -2.23 1.27 12.20
N LYS A 114 -2.20 0.62 13.36
CA LYS A 114 -1.31 -0.53 13.57
C LYS A 114 -1.90 -1.75 12.86
N ILE A 115 -1.15 -2.32 11.92
CA ILE A 115 -1.54 -3.51 11.15
C ILE A 115 -0.69 -4.68 11.63
N HIS A 116 -1.34 -5.79 11.98
CA HIS A 116 -0.66 -7.00 12.37
C HIS A 116 -0.27 -7.81 11.13
N GLY A 117 0.97 -8.22 11.04
CA GLY A 117 1.50 -9.03 9.95
C GLY A 117 2.16 -10.31 10.45
N GLY A 118 2.88 -10.95 9.57
CA GLY A 118 3.67 -12.15 9.89
C GLY A 118 5.12 -11.82 10.19
N TYR A 119 5.78 -11.19 9.23
CA TYR A 119 7.19 -10.84 9.30
C TYR A 119 7.43 -9.45 8.73
N GLY A 120 8.27 -8.67 9.43
CA GLY A 120 8.76 -7.40 8.93
C GLY A 120 7.73 -6.27 8.88
N GLU A 121 6.64 -6.36 9.65
CA GLU A 121 5.66 -5.28 9.78
C GLU A 121 6.09 -4.15 10.69
N CYS A 122 7.19 -4.30 11.41
CA CYS A 122 7.69 -3.35 12.40
C CYS A 122 9.19 -3.11 12.25
N ILE A 123 9.64 -1.96 12.77
CA ILE A 123 11.05 -1.63 12.99
C ILE A 123 11.25 -1.25 14.44
N HIS A 124 12.33 -1.71 15.04
CA HIS A 124 12.68 -1.32 16.40
C HIS A 124 13.44 0.01 16.42
N VAL A 125 13.23 0.80 17.44
CA VAL A 125 13.85 2.14 17.60
C VAL A 125 15.39 2.13 17.50
N SER A 126 16.03 1.02 17.85
CA SER A 126 17.50 0.86 17.73
C SER A 126 18.00 0.73 16.28
N GLU A 127 17.11 0.57 15.32
CA GLU A 127 17.40 0.48 13.89
C GLU A 127 17.07 1.79 13.16
N VAL A 128 16.70 2.84 13.90
CA VAL A 128 16.26 4.13 13.38
C VAL A 128 17.28 5.21 13.78
N ASP A 129 17.75 5.99 12.80
CA ASP A 129 18.70 7.08 13.05
C ASP A 129 18.00 8.37 13.44
N TYR A 130 16.85 8.66 12.81
CA TYR A 130 16.10 9.89 13.07
C TYR A 130 14.60 9.61 13.16
N ILE A 131 13.97 10.26 14.15
CA ILE A 131 12.53 10.22 14.36
C ILE A 131 11.99 11.63 14.14
N VAL A 132 11.04 11.76 13.24
CA VAL A 132 10.33 13.01 12.95
C VAL A 132 8.89 12.87 13.42
N GLU A 133 8.45 13.81 14.26
CA GLU A 133 7.06 13.91 14.71
C GLU A 133 6.46 15.21 14.18
N GLY A 134 5.21 15.17 13.80
CA GLY A 134 4.50 16.33 13.27
C GLY A 134 2.99 16.20 13.46
N LYS A 135 2.26 17.19 12.99
CA LYS A 135 0.80 17.11 12.88
C LYS A 135 0.46 16.60 11.50
N HIS A 136 -0.28 15.51 11.45
CA HIS A 136 -0.69 14.87 10.21
C HIS A 136 -2.21 14.99 10.04
N GLU A 137 -2.64 15.09 8.79
CA GLU A 137 -4.04 14.90 8.46
C GLU A 137 -4.42 13.41 8.63
N PRO A 138 -5.67 13.10 8.97
CA PRO A 138 -6.14 11.73 9.01
C PRO A 138 -5.88 11.02 7.68
N PHE A 139 -5.32 9.82 7.75
CA PHE A 139 -5.05 9.02 6.57
C PHE A 139 -6.35 8.68 5.83
N THR A 140 -6.40 8.99 4.54
CA THR A 140 -7.55 8.69 3.68
C THR A 140 -7.08 7.99 2.42
N THR A 141 -7.81 6.96 1.99
CA THR A 141 -7.50 6.18 0.77
C THR A 141 -8.22 6.71 -0.48
N GLY A 142 -8.60 7.98 -0.48
CA GLY A 142 -9.31 8.62 -1.58
C GLY A 142 -10.84 8.43 -1.52
N LYS A 143 -11.53 8.72 -2.63
CA LYS A 143 -13.00 8.62 -2.70
C LYS A 143 -13.44 7.17 -2.93
N PRO A 144 -14.56 6.74 -2.31
CA PRO A 144 -15.13 5.43 -2.57
C PRO A 144 -15.44 5.22 -4.07
N TYR A 145 -15.18 4.04 -4.58
CA TYR A 145 -15.54 3.67 -5.95
C TYR A 145 -17.05 3.42 -6.04
N VAL A 146 -17.71 4.12 -6.96
CA VAL A 146 -19.15 3.95 -7.23
C VAL A 146 -19.33 3.01 -8.42
N PRO A 147 -19.94 1.82 -8.23
CA PRO A 147 -20.12 0.86 -9.30
C PRO A 147 -21.07 1.37 -10.39
N SER A 148 -20.69 1.19 -11.67
CA SER A 148 -21.54 1.43 -12.83
C SER A 148 -22.53 0.24 -13.05
N GLU A 149 -23.47 0.43 -13.96
CA GLU A 149 -24.35 -0.68 -14.38
C GLU A 149 -23.59 -1.84 -15.05
N ILE A 150 -22.51 -1.53 -15.76
CA ILE A 150 -21.63 -2.54 -16.37
C ILE A 150 -20.93 -3.35 -15.29
N ASP A 151 -20.38 -2.68 -14.26
CA ASP A 151 -19.74 -3.34 -13.13
C ASP A 151 -20.70 -4.30 -12.43
N ARG A 152 -21.93 -3.88 -12.21
CA ARG A 152 -22.98 -4.71 -11.58
C ARG A 152 -23.34 -5.92 -12.43
N LYS A 153 -23.43 -5.78 -13.76
CA LYS A 153 -23.66 -6.91 -14.68
C LYS A 153 -22.52 -7.92 -14.67
N ILE A 154 -21.28 -7.42 -14.65
CA ILE A 154 -20.09 -8.28 -14.54
C ILE A 154 -20.13 -9.04 -13.20
N ALA A 155 -20.39 -8.34 -12.09
CA ALA A 155 -20.51 -8.94 -10.76
C ALA A 155 -21.61 -10.03 -10.71
N GLN A 156 -22.76 -9.79 -11.32
CA GLN A 156 -23.85 -10.78 -11.43
C GLN A 156 -23.41 -12.04 -12.19
N ASN A 157 -22.63 -11.90 -13.27
CA ASN A 157 -22.11 -13.03 -14.03
C ASN A 157 -21.05 -13.83 -13.26
N LEU A 158 -20.31 -13.19 -12.33
CA LEU A 158 -19.29 -13.85 -11.52
C LEU A 158 -19.88 -14.56 -10.29
N LEU A 159 -21.00 -14.07 -9.76
CA LEU A 159 -21.61 -14.60 -8.53
C LEU A 159 -21.85 -16.10 -8.52
N PRO A 160 -22.30 -16.77 -9.60
CA PRO A 160 -22.54 -18.21 -9.63
C PRO A 160 -21.28 -19.06 -9.37
N TYR A 161 -20.09 -18.51 -9.61
CA TYR A 161 -18.82 -19.20 -9.43
C TYR A 161 -18.28 -19.10 -8.00
N ILE A 162 -18.90 -18.28 -7.16
CA ILE A 162 -18.49 -18.11 -5.76
C ILE A 162 -19.31 -19.04 -4.89
N CYS A 163 -18.66 -20.03 -4.28
CA CYS A 163 -19.31 -20.99 -3.38
C CYS A 163 -19.10 -20.61 -1.90
N ASP A 164 -19.87 -21.24 -1.02
CA ASP A 164 -19.67 -21.15 0.42
C ASP A 164 -18.24 -21.60 0.79
N GLY A 165 -17.61 -20.88 1.68
CA GLY A 165 -16.25 -21.16 2.12
C GLY A 165 -15.14 -20.76 1.13
N ALA A 166 -15.48 -20.16 -0.01
CA ALA A 166 -14.48 -19.66 -0.97
C ALA A 166 -13.56 -18.62 -0.32
N THR A 167 -12.27 -18.70 -0.63
CA THR A 167 -11.31 -17.66 -0.27
C THR A 167 -11.12 -16.74 -1.47
N LEU A 168 -11.33 -15.45 -1.27
CA LEU A 168 -11.42 -14.46 -2.33
C LEU A 168 -10.22 -13.52 -2.32
N GLN A 169 -9.80 -13.10 -3.51
CA GLN A 169 -9.05 -11.88 -3.75
C GLN A 169 -9.98 -10.91 -4.50
N LEU A 170 -10.28 -9.78 -3.86
CA LEU A 170 -11.05 -8.68 -4.43
C LEU A 170 -10.16 -7.45 -4.48
N GLY A 171 -9.79 -7.02 -5.69
CA GLY A 171 -8.97 -5.86 -5.89
C GLY A 171 -9.68 -4.54 -5.58
N ILE A 172 -8.98 -3.44 -5.77
CA ILE A 172 -9.56 -2.10 -5.70
C ILE A 172 -10.29 -1.76 -7.00
N GLY A 173 -11.35 -0.98 -6.92
CA GLY A 173 -12.09 -0.50 -8.07
C GLY A 173 -13.60 -0.71 -7.95
N SER A 174 -14.35 -0.14 -8.91
CA SER A 174 -15.82 -0.16 -8.91
C SER A 174 -16.38 -1.56 -9.08
N MET A 175 -15.82 -2.37 -9.97
CA MET A 175 -16.31 -3.74 -10.23
C MET A 175 -16.09 -4.70 -9.05
N PRO A 176 -14.89 -4.78 -8.44
CA PRO A 176 -14.71 -5.59 -7.22
C PRO A 176 -15.61 -5.15 -6.06
N ASN A 177 -15.85 -3.85 -5.90
CA ASN A 177 -16.78 -3.36 -4.90
C ASN A 177 -18.22 -3.80 -5.20
N ALA A 178 -18.68 -3.68 -6.46
CA ALA A 178 -19.98 -4.19 -6.88
C ALA A 178 -20.15 -5.69 -6.57
N LEU A 179 -19.10 -6.47 -6.78
CA LEU A 179 -19.13 -7.90 -6.47
C LEU A 179 -19.23 -8.14 -4.95
N GLY A 180 -18.45 -7.40 -4.15
CA GLY A 180 -18.50 -7.48 -2.69
C GLY A 180 -19.89 -7.12 -2.12
N GLU A 181 -20.48 -6.02 -2.62
CA GLU A 181 -21.84 -5.61 -2.28
C GLU A 181 -22.85 -6.71 -2.62
N LEU A 182 -22.79 -7.22 -3.86
CA LEU A 182 -23.72 -8.27 -4.32
C LEU A 182 -23.59 -9.56 -3.51
N ILE A 183 -22.39 -10.03 -3.21
CA ILE A 183 -22.19 -11.22 -2.36
C ILE A 183 -22.74 -10.97 -0.96
N ALA A 184 -22.61 -9.76 -0.42
CA ALA A 184 -23.13 -9.41 0.90
C ALA A 184 -24.65 -9.55 1.00
N GLU A 185 -25.38 -9.41 -0.10
CA GLU A 185 -26.84 -9.56 -0.20
C GLU A 185 -27.30 -11.03 -0.39
N THR A 186 -26.39 -11.94 -0.70
CA THR A 186 -26.73 -13.37 -0.95
C THR A 186 -26.72 -14.21 0.32
N ASP A 187 -27.09 -15.50 0.22
CA ASP A 187 -26.96 -16.47 1.30
C ASP A 187 -25.56 -17.10 1.44
N ARG A 188 -24.58 -16.62 0.67
CA ARG A 188 -23.19 -17.11 0.74
C ARG A 188 -22.62 -16.88 2.14
N LYS A 189 -21.83 -17.86 2.62
CA LYS A 189 -21.30 -17.86 3.98
C LYS A 189 -19.89 -18.44 4.07
N ASP A 190 -19.25 -18.17 5.21
CA ASP A 190 -17.95 -18.71 5.58
C ASP A 190 -16.82 -18.35 4.62
N LEU A 191 -16.92 -17.20 3.97
CA LEU A 191 -15.92 -16.72 3.04
C LEU A 191 -14.58 -16.39 3.74
N GLY A 192 -13.52 -16.50 3.00
CA GLY A 192 -12.16 -16.14 3.41
C GLY A 192 -11.62 -14.96 2.59
N MET A 193 -10.72 -14.21 3.20
CA MET A 193 -9.97 -13.13 2.60
C MET A 193 -8.50 -13.53 2.48
N HIS A 194 -7.95 -13.47 1.27
CA HIS A 194 -6.54 -13.58 0.99
C HIS A 194 -6.25 -12.75 -0.25
N THR A 195 -5.72 -11.56 -0.08
CA THR A 195 -5.73 -10.52 -1.12
C THR A 195 -4.48 -9.65 -1.02
N GLU A 196 -4.18 -8.90 -2.06
CA GLU A 196 -3.13 -7.89 -2.04
C GLU A 196 -3.55 -6.66 -1.22
N LEU A 197 -4.80 -6.20 -1.41
CA LEU A 197 -5.31 -4.98 -0.78
C LEU A 197 -6.63 -5.25 -0.05
N CYS A 198 -6.80 -4.63 1.12
CA CYS A 198 -8.05 -4.65 1.88
C CYS A 198 -9.02 -3.59 1.30
N SER A 199 -9.80 -3.97 0.28
CA SER A 199 -10.78 -3.09 -0.35
C SER A 199 -12.10 -2.99 0.45
N ASP A 200 -12.92 -1.98 0.14
CA ASP A 200 -14.25 -1.79 0.75
C ASP A 200 -15.17 -3.00 0.56
N ALA A 201 -14.97 -3.80 -0.49
CA ALA A 201 -15.67 -5.05 -0.70
C ALA A 201 -15.62 -5.97 0.52
N TYR A 202 -14.47 -6.08 1.17
CA TYR A 202 -14.33 -6.90 2.38
C TYR A 202 -15.04 -6.31 3.60
N LEU A 203 -15.13 -4.99 3.68
CA LEU A 203 -15.90 -4.33 4.73
C LEU A 203 -17.40 -4.66 4.61
N HIS A 204 -17.95 -4.70 3.39
CA HIS A 204 -19.31 -5.13 3.13
C HIS A 204 -19.54 -6.60 3.57
N LEU A 205 -18.63 -7.51 3.18
CA LEU A 205 -18.69 -8.92 3.57
C LEU A 205 -18.57 -9.12 5.09
N TYR A 206 -17.70 -8.37 5.74
CA TYR A 206 -17.52 -8.41 7.18
C TYR A 206 -18.77 -7.93 7.93
N LYS A 207 -19.33 -6.78 7.55
CA LYS A 207 -20.56 -6.23 8.14
C LYS A 207 -21.76 -7.15 7.96
N ALA A 208 -21.83 -7.87 6.83
CA ALA A 208 -22.85 -8.88 6.56
C ALA A 208 -22.61 -10.23 7.27
N GLY A 209 -21.54 -10.37 8.07
CA GLY A 209 -21.20 -11.59 8.79
C GLY A 209 -20.76 -12.77 7.92
N LYS A 210 -20.37 -12.51 6.67
CA LYS A 210 -20.00 -13.53 5.69
C LYS A 210 -18.52 -13.86 5.67
N LEU A 211 -17.68 -12.93 6.14
CA LEU A 211 -16.23 -13.06 6.16
C LEU A 211 -15.76 -13.67 7.49
N THR A 212 -15.70 -14.99 7.56
CA THR A 212 -15.32 -15.72 8.79
C THR A 212 -13.89 -16.26 8.76
N ASN A 213 -13.30 -16.41 7.59
CA ASN A 213 -11.97 -16.99 7.36
C ASN A 213 -11.78 -18.43 7.89
N LYS A 214 -12.82 -19.07 8.43
CA LYS A 214 -12.71 -20.37 9.12
C LYS A 214 -12.49 -21.56 8.19
N LYS A 215 -12.78 -21.40 6.88
CA LYS A 215 -12.59 -22.45 5.86
C LYS A 215 -11.26 -22.36 5.12
N LYS A 216 -10.45 -21.32 5.37
CA LYS A 216 -9.13 -21.20 4.77
C LYS A 216 -8.25 -22.39 5.15
N THR A 217 -7.37 -22.82 4.22
CA THR A 217 -6.38 -23.88 4.44
C THR A 217 -5.15 -23.39 5.19
N ILE A 218 -4.76 -22.13 4.95
CA ILE A 218 -3.70 -21.41 5.67
C ILE A 218 -4.30 -20.18 6.34
N ASP A 219 -3.68 -19.67 7.39
CA ASP A 219 -4.12 -18.50 8.16
C ASP A 219 -5.61 -18.57 8.55
N ARG A 220 -6.03 -19.73 9.04
CA ARG A 220 -7.42 -19.99 9.41
C ARG A 220 -7.90 -19.01 10.48
N GLY A 221 -9.06 -18.41 10.23
CA GLY A 221 -9.63 -17.39 11.11
C GLY A 221 -9.08 -16.00 10.93
N LYS A 222 -8.11 -15.78 9.99
CA LYS A 222 -7.51 -14.48 9.71
C LYS A 222 -7.75 -14.06 8.28
N GLY A 223 -8.13 -12.80 8.05
CA GLY A 223 -7.99 -12.14 6.77
C GLY A 223 -6.52 -11.78 6.56
N VAL A 224 -6.03 -11.96 5.34
CA VAL A 224 -4.63 -11.65 4.96
C VAL A 224 -4.65 -10.68 3.79
N PHE A 225 -3.87 -9.62 3.87
CA PHE A 225 -3.67 -8.64 2.82
C PHE A 225 -2.31 -7.96 2.94
#